data_e14c95c52c74d2b7afa757aed72fa4bf
#
_entry.id   e14c95c52c74d2b7afa757aed72fa4bf
#
_cell.length_a   1.000
_cell.length_b   1.000
_cell.length_c   1.000
_cell.angle_alpha   90.00
_cell.angle_beta   90.00
_cell.angle_gamma   90.00
#
_symmetry.space_group_name_H-M   'P 1'
#
loop_
_entity.id
_entity.type
_entity.pdbx_description
1 polymer ?
#
loop_
_entity_poly.entity_id
_entity_poly.type
_entity_poly.pdbx_seq_one_letter_code
_entity_poly.pdbx_strand_id
1 'polypeptide(L)'
;MRKLTLFLSLLLATLLVAQPTVSIQDQKMLVTDGENAYVLAPNGDDASYFWASVSPDGKHLVYVTAKGGTFVCDINGDNVRSMGRMNAPKWLNNNQIAGMQEFYTGHDEIDHVRYISRNINRNAVRDLS
;
A
#
# COMPACT_ATOMS: atom_id res chain seq x y z
N MET A 1 35.90 12.68 27.28
CA MET A 1 35.93 11.78 26.10
C MET A 1 34.91 10.64 26.19
N ARG A 2 34.78 9.92 27.31
CA ARG A 2 33.77 8.85 27.45
C ARG A 2 32.33 9.32 27.35
N LYS A 3 32.03 10.57 27.75
CA LYS A 3 30.69 11.17 27.65
C LYS A 3 30.26 11.49 26.23
N LEU A 4 31.19 11.78 25.32
CA LEU A 4 30.93 12.05 23.91
C LEU A 4 30.53 10.80 23.13
N THR A 5 31.12 9.63 23.46
CA THR A 5 30.80 8.38 22.79
C THR A 5 29.39 7.87 23.16
N LEU A 6 29.00 8.04 24.44
CA LEU A 6 27.63 7.72 24.89
C LEU A 6 26.57 8.62 24.27
N PHE A 7 26.88 9.87 24.04
CA PHE A 7 25.99 10.85 23.43
C PHE A 7 25.74 10.52 21.93
N LEU A 8 26.77 10.08 21.22
CA LEU A 8 26.66 9.64 19.82
C LEU A 8 25.81 8.38 19.69
N SER A 9 25.91 7.42 20.61
CA SER A 9 25.07 6.22 20.62
C SER A 9 23.58 6.54 20.82
N LEU A 10 23.26 7.51 21.68
CA LEU A 10 21.89 7.97 21.90
C LEU A 10 21.32 8.70 20.68
N LEU A 11 22.12 9.50 19.99
CA LEU A 11 21.72 10.18 18.75
C LEU A 11 21.44 9.19 17.62
N LEU A 12 22.22 8.15 17.47
CA LEU A 12 22.00 7.09 16.49
C LEU A 12 20.71 6.30 16.77
N ALA A 13 20.41 6.05 18.05
CA ALA A 13 19.18 5.37 18.44
C ALA A 13 17.92 6.20 18.16
N THR A 14 18.00 7.55 18.26
CA THR A 14 16.87 8.43 17.99
C THR A 14 16.61 8.67 16.51
N LEU A 15 17.54 8.30 15.62
CA LEU A 15 17.35 8.39 14.16
C LEU A 15 16.63 7.18 13.57
N LEU A 16 16.45 6.11 14.34
CA LEU A 16 15.70 4.93 13.93
C LEU A 16 14.20 5.16 14.18
N VAL A 17 13.55 5.82 13.22
CA VAL A 17 12.10 6.01 13.27
C VAL A 17 11.43 4.77 12.68
N ALA A 18 10.46 4.22 13.39
CA ALA A 18 9.66 3.11 12.88
C ALA A 18 8.83 3.57 11.67
N GLN A 19 8.82 2.76 10.62
CA GLN A 19 7.97 3.01 9.46
C GLN A 19 6.49 2.85 9.83
N PRO A 20 5.58 3.59 9.17
CA PRO A 20 4.15 3.36 9.34
C PRO A 20 3.79 1.92 9.00
N THR A 21 2.79 1.39 9.68
CA THR A 21 2.24 0.07 9.42
C THR A 21 0.75 0.18 9.16
N VAL A 22 0.19 -0.79 8.44
CA VAL A 22 -1.23 -0.87 8.19
C VAL A 22 -1.74 -2.27 8.48
N SER A 23 -2.92 -2.35 9.08
CA SER A 23 -3.65 -3.60 9.29
C SER A 23 -5.11 -3.42 8.91
N ILE A 24 -5.80 -4.53 8.67
CA ILE A 24 -7.24 -4.51 8.41
C ILE A 24 -7.95 -4.86 9.71
N GLN A 25 -8.85 -3.98 10.14
CA GLN A 25 -9.69 -4.19 11.31
C GLN A 25 -11.12 -3.73 10.99
N ASP A 26 -12.08 -4.59 11.26
CA ASP A 26 -13.51 -4.32 10.98
C ASP A 26 -13.73 -3.86 9.52
N GLN A 27 -13.01 -4.49 8.58
CA GLN A 27 -13.07 -4.17 7.15
C GLN A 27 -12.63 -2.74 6.80
N LYS A 28 -11.86 -2.10 7.67
CA LYS A 28 -11.24 -0.79 7.45
C LYS A 28 -9.74 -0.88 7.65
N MET A 29 -9.02 0.11 7.17
CA MET A 29 -7.58 0.18 7.35
C MET A 29 -7.24 0.92 8.64
N LEU A 30 -6.45 0.29 9.49
CA LEU A 30 -5.83 0.94 10.65
C LEU A 30 -4.37 1.22 10.34
N VAL A 31 -4.01 2.50 10.30
CA VAL A 31 -2.62 2.94 10.11
C VAL A 31 -2.04 3.32 11.44
N THR A 32 -0.85 2.80 11.74
CA THR A 32 -0.09 3.16 12.93
C THR A 32 1.20 3.84 12.51
N ASP A 33 1.40 5.06 12.98
CA ASP A 33 2.57 5.87 12.69
C ASP A 33 3.14 6.40 14.01
N GLY A 34 4.19 5.75 14.50
CA GLY A 34 4.74 6.04 15.82
C GLY A 34 3.72 5.78 16.92
N GLU A 35 3.38 6.79 17.71
CA GLU A 35 2.37 6.71 18.77
C GLU A 35 0.95 6.97 18.27
N ASN A 36 0.80 7.39 17.02
CA ASN A 36 -0.50 7.73 16.45
C ASN A 36 -1.08 6.52 15.72
N ALA A 37 -2.37 6.31 15.92
CA ALA A 37 -3.14 5.31 15.19
C ALA A 37 -4.43 5.95 14.70
N TYR A 38 -4.76 5.71 13.43
CA TYR A 38 -5.96 6.28 12.84
C TYR A 38 -6.57 5.34 11.79
N VAL A 39 -7.88 5.43 11.63
CA VAL A 39 -8.63 4.62 10.69
C VAL A 39 -8.75 5.37 9.37
N LEU A 40 -8.45 4.67 8.27
CA LEU A 40 -8.63 5.20 6.92
C LEU A 40 -9.68 4.40 6.17
N ALA A 41 -10.58 5.11 5.52
CA ALA A 41 -11.58 4.55 4.61
C ALA A 41 -11.69 5.45 3.38
N PRO A 42 -10.63 5.53 2.54
CA PRO A 42 -10.59 6.51 1.45
C PRO A 42 -11.65 6.29 0.37
N ASN A 43 -12.19 5.09 0.24
CA ASN A 43 -13.29 4.77 -0.68
C ASN A 43 -14.65 4.73 0.02
N GLY A 44 -14.75 5.24 1.24
CA GLY A 44 -15.96 5.24 2.04
C GLY A 44 -16.04 4.07 3.01
N ASP A 45 -16.92 4.20 4.00
CA ASP A 45 -17.05 3.21 5.08
C ASP A 45 -17.62 1.87 4.59
N ASP A 46 -18.36 1.88 3.49
CA ASP A 46 -19.01 0.67 2.95
C ASP A 46 -18.12 -0.11 1.97
N ALA A 47 -16.88 0.31 1.77
CA ALA A 47 -16.04 -0.26 0.72
C ALA A 47 -15.37 -1.59 1.08
N SER A 48 -15.47 -2.11 2.26
CA SER A 48 -14.89 -3.39 2.69
C SER A 48 -13.43 -3.58 2.25
N TYR A 49 -12.52 -3.10 3.07
CA TYR A 49 -11.08 -3.21 2.83
C TYR A 49 -10.60 -4.56 3.36
N PHE A 50 -9.84 -5.31 2.57
CA PHE A 50 -9.36 -6.63 2.99
C PHE A 50 -7.88 -6.88 2.73
N TRP A 51 -7.18 -5.97 2.09
CA TRP A 51 -5.75 -6.05 1.88
C TRP A 51 -5.17 -4.64 1.88
N ALA A 52 -4.04 -4.45 2.55
CA ALA A 52 -3.33 -3.17 2.51
C ALA A 52 -1.85 -3.38 2.81
N SER A 53 -1.00 -2.53 2.20
CA SER A 53 0.45 -2.55 2.40
C SER A 53 1.03 -1.16 2.25
N VAL A 54 1.97 -0.81 3.12
CA VAL A 54 2.69 0.47 3.08
C VAL A 54 3.86 0.36 2.11
N SER A 55 4.09 1.41 1.32
CA SER A 55 5.26 1.49 0.44
C SER A 55 6.56 1.49 1.23
N PRO A 56 7.70 1.09 0.60
CA PRO A 56 8.99 1.04 1.32
C PRO A 56 9.41 2.37 1.97
N ASP A 57 9.06 3.50 1.37
CA ASP A 57 9.35 4.83 1.92
C ASP A 57 8.33 5.32 2.97
N GLY A 58 7.28 4.56 3.23
CA GLY A 58 6.25 4.91 4.21
C GLY A 58 5.27 6.00 3.76
N LYS A 59 5.30 6.41 2.50
CA LYS A 59 4.51 7.56 2.02
C LYS A 59 3.18 7.20 1.36
N HIS A 60 3.02 5.95 0.93
CA HIS A 60 1.86 5.49 0.18
C HIS A 60 1.31 4.18 0.73
N LEU A 61 0.03 3.96 0.46
CA LEU A 61 -0.67 2.70 0.70
C LEU A 61 -1.15 2.12 -0.62
N VAL A 62 -0.98 0.81 -0.80
CA VAL A 62 -1.75 0.05 -1.77
C VAL A 62 -2.79 -0.76 -0.98
N TYR A 63 -4.02 -0.78 -1.46
CA TYR A 63 -5.10 -1.50 -0.78
C TYR A 63 -6.10 -2.06 -1.78
N VAL A 64 -6.84 -3.07 -1.35
CA VAL A 64 -7.85 -3.73 -2.15
C VAL A 64 -9.20 -3.67 -1.45
N THR A 65 -10.23 -3.29 -2.21
CA THR A 65 -11.61 -3.31 -1.74
C THR A 65 -12.40 -4.43 -2.41
N ALA A 66 -13.46 -4.87 -1.74
CA ALA A 66 -14.26 -6.00 -2.23
C ALA A 66 -14.94 -5.72 -3.59
N LYS A 67 -15.33 -4.48 -3.86
CA LYS A 67 -16.09 -4.12 -5.07
C LYS A 67 -15.28 -3.35 -6.10
N GLY A 68 -14.34 -2.53 -5.66
CA GLY A 68 -13.70 -1.55 -6.53
C GLY A 68 -12.35 -1.97 -7.08
N GLY A 69 -11.74 -3.05 -6.58
CA GLY A 69 -10.42 -3.49 -7.00
C GLY A 69 -9.30 -2.89 -6.15
N THR A 70 -8.18 -2.60 -6.81
CA THR A 70 -6.94 -2.14 -6.18
C THR A 70 -6.77 -0.64 -6.35
N PHE A 71 -6.36 0.01 -5.28
CA PHE A 71 -6.15 1.46 -5.22
C PHE A 71 -4.83 1.78 -4.56
N VAL A 72 -4.33 2.98 -4.85
CA VAL A 72 -3.20 3.58 -4.14
C VAL A 72 -3.63 4.94 -3.62
N CYS A 73 -3.21 5.28 -2.42
CA CYS A 73 -3.38 6.61 -1.84
C CYS A 73 -2.12 7.01 -1.08
N ASP A 74 -2.06 8.26 -0.68
CA ASP A 74 -1.05 8.73 0.26
C ASP A 74 -1.30 8.12 1.64
N ILE A 75 -0.27 8.11 2.49
CA ILE A 75 -0.36 7.49 3.83
C ILE A 75 -1.47 8.12 4.70
N ASN A 76 -1.87 9.35 4.42
CA ASN A 76 -2.95 10.04 5.11
C ASN A 76 -4.35 9.83 4.48
N GLY A 77 -4.44 9.05 3.41
CA GLY A 77 -5.69 8.76 2.70
C GLY A 77 -6.02 9.67 1.52
N ASP A 78 -5.18 10.67 1.24
CA ASP A 78 -5.38 11.59 0.11
C ASP A 78 -4.91 10.98 -1.21
N ASN A 79 -5.32 11.60 -2.32
CA ASN A 79 -4.88 11.29 -3.68
C ASN A 79 -5.13 9.83 -4.08
N VAL A 80 -6.36 9.38 -3.91
CA VAL A 80 -6.80 8.03 -4.25
C VAL A 80 -6.77 7.83 -5.77
N ARG A 81 -6.15 6.72 -6.21
CA ARG A 81 -6.05 6.34 -7.62
C ARG A 81 -6.39 4.87 -7.79
N SER A 82 -7.16 4.55 -8.83
CA SER A 82 -7.44 3.16 -9.18
C SER A 82 -6.25 2.54 -9.91
N MET A 83 -5.90 1.33 -9.52
CA MET A 83 -4.86 0.52 -10.17
C MET A 83 -5.45 -0.69 -10.93
N GLY A 84 -6.76 -0.68 -11.15
CA GLY A 84 -7.44 -1.81 -11.76
C GLY A 84 -7.67 -2.94 -10.78
N ARG A 85 -7.95 -4.13 -11.30
CA ARG A 85 -8.19 -5.31 -10.46
C ARG A 85 -6.93 -6.16 -10.40
N MET A 86 -6.12 -5.92 -9.40
CA MET A 86 -4.91 -6.70 -9.13
C MET A 86 -5.10 -7.54 -7.88
N ASN A 87 -4.77 -8.81 -7.98
CA ASN A 87 -4.79 -9.70 -6.81
C ASN A 87 -3.43 -9.67 -6.11
N ALA A 88 -3.44 -9.60 -4.79
CA ALA A 88 -2.27 -9.60 -3.93
C ALA A 88 -1.17 -8.64 -4.43
N PRO A 89 -1.47 -7.34 -4.58
CA PRO A 89 -0.48 -6.38 -5.04
C PRO A 89 0.66 -6.24 -4.04
N LYS A 90 1.89 -6.13 -4.55
CA LYS A 90 3.10 -5.95 -3.76
C LYS A 90 3.86 -4.73 -4.25
N TRP A 91 4.51 -4.04 -3.34
CA TRP A 91 5.42 -2.96 -3.71
C TRP A 91 6.71 -3.55 -4.29
N LEU A 92 7.08 -3.12 -5.50
CA LEU A 92 8.39 -3.40 -6.10
C LEU A 92 9.42 -2.37 -5.65
N ASN A 93 8.98 -1.14 -5.51
CA ASN A 93 9.74 0.01 -5.03
C ASN A 93 8.74 1.09 -4.59
N ASN A 94 9.20 2.32 -4.34
CA ASN A 94 8.34 3.40 -3.87
C ASN A 94 7.30 3.86 -4.88
N ASN A 95 7.46 3.54 -6.16
CA ASN A 95 6.64 4.06 -7.25
C ASN A 95 5.93 2.99 -8.08
N GLN A 96 6.18 1.71 -7.79
CA GLN A 96 5.64 0.61 -8.59
C GLN A 96 5.08 -0.49 -7.71
N ILE A 97 3.93 -1.01 -8.13
CA ILE A 97 3.32 -2.21 -7.56
C ILE A 97 3.26 -3.31 -8.62
N ALA A 98 3.27 -4.55 -8.19
CA ALA A 98 3.09 -5.71 -9.05
C ALA A 98 2.03 -6.64 -8.46
N GLY A 99 1.31 -7.30 -9.32
CA GLY A 99 0.28 -8.26 -8.91
C GLY A 99 -0.28 -8.99 -10.11
N MET A 100 -1.14 -9.96 -9.83
CA MET A 100 -1.85 -10.68 -10.87
C MET A 100 -3.12 -9.92 -11.24
N GLN A 101 -3.27 -9.66 -12.54
CA GLN A 101 -4.48 -9.07 -13.07
C GLN A 101 -5.28 -10.13 -13.80
N GLU A 102 -6.56 -10.22 -13.48
CA GLU A 102 -7.52 -11.08 -14.11
C GLU A 102 -8.15 -10.37 -15.31
N PHE A 103 -8.24 -11.07 -16.43
CA PHE A 103 -8.93 -10.60 -17.62
C PHE A 103 -10.16 -11.49 -17.83
N TYR A 104 -11.31 -10.85 -17.96
CA TYR A 104 -12.58 -11.56 -18.04
C TYR A 104 -13.09 -11.61 -19.48
N THR A 105 -13.75 -12.71 -19.82
CA THR A 105 -14.68 -12.75 -20.94
C THR A 105 -15.95 -12.00 -20.57
N GLY A 106 -16.86 -11.75 -21.50
CA GLY A 106 -18.09 -10.98 -21.24
C GLY A 106 -19.07 -11.58 -20.23
N HIS A 107 -18.74 -12.66 -19.51
CA HIS A 107 -19.65 -13.45 -18.66
C HIS A 107 -19.09 -13.79 -17.27
N ASP A 108 -18.30 -12.91 -16.68
CA ASP A 108 -17.70 -13.12 -15.37
C ASP A 108 -16.78 -14.36 -15.27
N GLU A 109 -16.41 -14.94 -16.39
CA GLU A 109 -15.43 -16.04 -16.46
C GLU A 109 -14.04 -15.45 -16.70
N ILE A 110 -13.07 -15.94 -15.94
CA ILE A 110 -11.67 -15.53 -16.12
C ILE A 110 -11.16 -16.14 -17.41
N ASP A 111 -10.80 -15.29 -18.38
CA ASP A 111 -10.17 -15.70 -19.63
C ASP A 111 -8.70 -16.06 -19.40
N HIS A 112 -7.96 -15.15 -18.79
CA HIS A 112 -6.56 -15.40 -18.45
C HIS A 112 -6.13 -14.47 -17.31
N VAL A 113 -4.97 -14.79 -16.75
CA VAL A 113 -4.33 -13.99 -15.69
C VAL A 113 -2.94 -13.60 -16.18
N ARG A 114 -2.54 -12.36 -15.94
CA ARG A 114 -1.19 -11.88 -16.24
C ARG A 114 -0.57 -11.28 -14.98
N TYR A 115 0.72 -11.48 -14.84
CA TYR A 115 1.49 -10.80 -13.81
C TYR A 115 1.97 -9.47 -14.39
N ILE A 116 1.56 -8.36 -13.78
CA ILE A 116 1.84 -7.02 -14.29
C ILE A 116 2.42 -6.13 -13.20
N SER A 117 3.13 -5.09 -13.63
CA SER A 117 3.48 -3.97 -12.76
C SER A 117 2.80 -2.69 -13.23
N ARG A 118 2.48 -1.84 -12.28
CA ARG A 118 1.92 -0.51 -12.54
C ARG A 118 2.72 0.55 -11.80
N ASN A 119 2.98 1.66 -12.48
CA ASN A 119 3.50 2.86 -11.84
C ASN A 119 2.35 3.58 -11.14
N ILE A 120 2.53 3.98 -9.87
CA ILE A 120 1.46 4.62 -9.08
C ILE A 120 1.21 6.08 -9.48
N ASN A 121 2.13 6.71 -10.19
CA ASN A 121 2.07 8.11 -10.60
C ASN A 121 1.76 8.30 -12.08
N ARG A 122 1.84 7.22 -12.86
CA ARG A 122 1.64 7.24 -14.31
C ARG A 122 0.74 6.09 -14.72
N ASN A 123 -0.02 6.28 -15.77
CA ASN A 123 -0.82 5.20 -16.34
C ASN A 123 0.06 4.29 -17.20
N ALA A 124 1.08 3.70 -16.60
CA ALA A 124 2.04 2.82 -17.25
C ALA A 124 1.93 1.41 -16.67
N VAL A 125 1.66 0.46 -17.54
CA VAL A 125 1.51 -0.97 -17.21
C VAL A 125 2.59 -1.75 -17.94
N ARG A 126 3.26 -2.66 -17.24
CA ARG A 126 4.25 -3.56 -17.82
C ARG A 126 3.87 -5.00 -17.55
N ASP A 127 3.85 -5.82 -18.58
CA ASP A 127 3.65 -7.26 -18.46
C ASP A 127 4.96 -7.92 -18.00
N LEU A 128 4.88 -8.68 -16.91
CA LEU A 128 6.02 -9.39 -16.31
C LEU A 128 5.96 -10.88 -16.60
N SER A 129 4.90 -11.36 -17.27
CA SER A 129 4.69 -12.77 -17.58
C SER A 129 5.66 -13.29 -18.62
#